data_a4cca2e4f5094895f7292f2a01a42b31
#
_entry.id   a4cca2e4f5094895f7292f2a01a42b31
#
_cell.length_a   1.000
_cell.length_b   1.000
_cell.length_c   1.000
_cell.angle_alpha   90.00
_cell.angle_beta   90.00
_cell.angle_gamma   90.00
#
_symmetry.space_group_name_H-M   'P 1'
#
loop_
_entity.id
_entity.type
_entity.pdbx_description
1 polymer ?
#
loop_
_entity_poly.entity_id
_entity_poly.type
_entity_poly.pdbx_seq_one_letter_code
_entity_poly.pdbx_strand_id
1 'polypeptide(L)'
;METTADVSMDVQPERLKNLLKALVDIYSPSGKEEGIVEYVGGYLKDNGLDFIKQKVDENRFNLVVLPKNEEEVDLCFVGHLDTVTAHDLENYGFSEEGDTVSGLGTADMKAGCAAMIEAFTVLVEKGGVLPPVGLALVVGEEEESDGAKTLMREYSFPWAVVGEPTDMVPCLGHYGYLEVLLRTKGKRAHSSMPELGQNAIETMLKLLLKVTEYITSMPKGVVYNIRQLSGFPGGFVVPDNCEAWLDLHLHPDSRVDVLKAELEQLVEAVDESALGLEAYIRFENTQSGYRISPKRPLVKKLKEVYKKLSLPWEPQDFRSHSDGNVLWAAGVDPIILGPGRLETAHTAEESVDFSQVVQAARLYLNFALSINAPFTRKP
;
A
#
# COMPACT_ATOMS: atom_id res chain seq x y z
N MET A 1 44.96 -18.67 20.72
CA MET A 1 43.74 -19.24 20.14
C MET A 1 42.56 -18.49 20.78
N GLU A 2 42.22 -17.38 20.23
CA GLU A 2 40.99 -16.66 20.64
C GLU A 2 39.81 -17.38 19.99
N THR A 3 38.96 -17.92 20.82
CA THR A 3 37.66 -18.43 20.42
C THR A 3 36.83 -17.25 19.90
N THR A 4 36.71 -17.13 18.58
CA THR A 4 35.68 -16.27 17.97
C THR A 4 34.33 -16.76 18.49
N ALA A 5 33.73 -15.97 19.39
CA ALA A 5 32.35 -16.18 19.80
C ALA A 5 31.50 -16.21 18.54
N ASP A 6 30.77 -17.30 18.36
CA ASP A 6 29.74 -17.43 17.31
C ASP A 6 28.63 -16.41 17.63
N VAL A 7 28.81 -15.17 17.14
CA VAL A 7 27.86 -14.10 17.37
C VAL A 7 26.63 -14.43 16.52
N SER A 8 25.60 -14.98 17.15
CA SER A 8 24.35 -15.36 16.48
C SER A 8 23.84 -14.22 15.62
N MET A 9 23.58 -14.51 14.34
CA MET A 9 22.98 -13.56 13.40
C MET A 9 21.48 -13.46 13.73
N ASP A 10 21.12 -12.62 14.69
CA ASP A 10 19.75 -12.44 15.14
C ASP A 10 19.40 -10.93 15.27
N VAL A 11 18.14 -10.63 15.10
CA VAL A 11 17.58 -9.28 15.27
C VAL A 11 17.68 -8.85 16.74
N GLN A 12 17.73 -7.54 16.96
CA GLN A 12 17.82 -6.95 18.31
C GLN A 12 16.44 -6.38 18.71
N PRO A 13 15.63 -7.10 19.51
CA PRO A 13 14.25 -6.68 19.80
C PRO A 13 14.14 -5.28 20.41
N GLU A 14 15.03 -4.92 21.35
CA GLU A 14 15.01 -3.58 21.98
C GLU A 14 15.34 -2.46 20.99
N ARG A 15 16.30 -2.68 20.09
CA ARG A 15 16.63 -1.71 19.04
C ARG A 15 15.46 -1.55 18.09
N LEU A 16 14.85 -2.66 17.66
CA LEU A 16 13.68 -2.68 16.78
C LEU A 16 12.49 -1.96 17.42
N LYS A 17 12.22 -2.19 18.73
CA LYS A 17 11.14 -1.50 19.44
C LYS A 17 11.37 0.01 19.51
N ASN A 18 12.59 0.42 19.84
CA ASN A 18 12.94 1.84 19.89
C ASN A 18 12.82 2.52 18.53
N LEU A 19 13.21 1.83 17.46
CA LEU A 19 13.02 2.32 16.09
C LEU A 19 11.53 2.45 15.76
N LEU A 20 10.73 1.40 15.97
CA LEU A 20 9.29 1.44 15.71
C LEU A 20 8.62 2.57 16.48
N LYS A 21 8.94 2.71 17.78
CA LYS A 21 8.42 3.81 18.59
C LYS A 21 8.72 5.18 17.96
N ALA A 22 9.97 5.41 17.57
CA ALA A 22 10.35 6.68 16.96
C ALA A 22 9.63 6.93 15.63
N LEU A 23 9.45 5.89 14.79
CA LEU A 23 8.72 6.03 13.54
C LEU A 23 7.25 6.38 13.76
N VAL A 24 6.60 5.75 14.74
CA VAL A 24 5.18 6.01 15.07
C VAL A 24 4.98 7.38 15.68
N ASP A 25 5.88 7.81 16.57
CA ASP A 25 5.82 9.13 17.21
C ASP A 25 6.07 10.30 16.23
N ILE A 26 6.64 10.05 15.05
CA ILE A 26 6.79 11.06 14.01
C ILE A 26 5.53 11.06 13.12
N TYR A 27 4.75 12.15 13.21
CA TYR A 27 3.59 12.35 12.35
C TYR A 27 4.02 12.62 10.92
N SER A 28 3.64 11.74 10.00
CA SER A 28 4.12 11.74 8.61
C SER A 28 3.00 11.46 7.59
N PRO A 29 1.89 12.23 7.57
CA PRO A 29 0.89 12.01 6.53
C PRO A 29 1.48 12.32 5.15
N SER A 30 0.92 11.70 4.08
CA SER A 30 1.34 11.96 2.71
C SER A 30 1.46 13.46 2.43
N GLY A 31 2.57 13.87 1.81
CA GLY A 31 2.91 15.27 1.59
C GLY A 31 3.63 15.97 2.74
N LYS A 32 3.85 15.31 3.90
CA LYS A 32 4.54 15.87 5.08
C LYS A 32 5.55 14.89 5.68
N GLU A 33 6.25 14.15 4.86
CA GLU A 33 7.15 13.07 5.25
C GLU A 33 8.58 13.55 5.60
N GLU A 34 8.87 14.84 5.47
CA GLU A 34 10.23 15.39 5.67
C GLU A 34 10.86 14.95 7.00
N GLY A 35 10.11 15.05 8.10
CA GLY A 35 10.60 14.71 9.43
C GLY A 35 10.97 13.24 9.60
N ILE A 36 10.14 12.32 9.08
CA ILE A 36 10.41 10.89 9.17
C ILE A 36 11.56 10.48 8.25
N VAL A 37 11.63 11.06 7.05
CA VAL A 37 12.73 10.82 6.08
C VAL A 37 14.07 11.29 6.66
N GLU A 38 14.10 12.44 7.34
CA GLU A 38 15.30 12.95 8.00
C GLU A 38 15.74 12.03 9.15
N TYR A 39 14.80 11.64 10.02
CA TYR A 39 15.07 10.73 11.12
C TYR A 39 15.60 9.38 10.62
N VAL A 40 14.91 8.76 9.65
CA VAL A 40 15.33 7.45 9.10
C VAL A 40 16.68 7.55 8.41
N GLY A 41 16.93 8.62 7.63
CA GLY A 41 18.23 8.85 7.00
C GLY A 41 19.37 8.95 8.02
N GLY A 42 19.15 9.66 9.14
CA GLY A 42 20.09 9.69 10.27
C GLY A 42 20.31 8.30 10.87
N TYR A 43 19.23 7.58 11.15
CA TYR A 43 19.28 6.24 11.72
C TYR A 43 20.05 5.25 10.83
N LEU A 44 19.77 5.23 9.52
CA LEU A 44 20.49 4.39 8.56
C LEU A 44 21.98 4.65 8.59
N LYS A 45 22.37 5.93 8.54
CA LYS A 45 23.78 6.35 8.59
C LYS A 45 24.49 5.93 9.88
N ASP A 46 23.84 6.13 11.03
CA ASP A 46 24.39 5.79 12.35
C ASP A 46 24.58 4.27 12.50
N ASN A 47 23.82 3.47 11.77
CA ASN A 47 23.92 2.01 11.73
C ASN A 47 24.73 1.48 10.53
N GLY A 48 25.49 2.34 9.85
CA GLY A 48 26.43 1.94 8.78
C GLY A 48 25.77 1.56 7.44
N LEU A 49 24.51 1.95 7.23
CA LEU A 49 23.78 1.79 5.98
C LEU A 49 23.91 3.06 5.14
N ASP A 50 24.75 3.00 4.10
CA ASP A 50 24.82 4.06 3.10
C ASP A 50 23.53 4.05 2.26
N PHE A 51 22.98 5.22 1.98
CA PHE A 51 21.75 5.34 1.20
C PHE A 51 21.81 6.49 0.19
N ILE A 52 20.98 6.38 -0.84
CA ILE A 52 20.76 7.41 -1.85
C ILE A 52 19.46 8.13 -1.48
N LYS A 53 19.50 9.46 -1.42
CA LYS A 53 18.31 10.29 -1.24
C LYS A 53 17.73 10.61 -2.61
N GLN A 54 16.74 9.81 -3.06
CA GLN A 54 16.10 9.97 -4.36
C GLN A 54 14.99 11.04 -4.27
N LYS A 55 15.07 12.05 -5.11
CA LYS A 55 14.11 13.16 -5.10
C LYS A 55 12.78 12.75 -5.75
N VAL A 56 11.68 12.85 -5.02
CA VAL A 56 10.31 12.66 -5.51
C VAL A 56 9.74 13.98 -6.03
N ASP A 57 9.78 15.03 -5.20
CA ASP A 57 9.41 16.39 -5.57
C ASP A 57 10.28 17.43 -4.83
N GLU A 58 9.79 18.67 -4.61
CA GLU A 58 10.61 19.75 -4.02
C GLU A 58 11.13 19.38 -2.62
N ASN A 59 10.32 18.74 -1.77
CA ASN A 59 10.60 18.50 -0.36
C ASN A 59 10.53 17.02 0.04
N ARG A 60 10.03 16.13 -0.83
CA ARG A 60 9.86 14.70 -0.54
C ARG A 60 10.92 13.85 -1.22
N PHE A 61 11.41 12.85 -0.51
CA PHE A 61 12.50 12.00 -0.97
C PHE A 61 12.28 10.55 -0.53
N ASN A 62 12.60 9.61 -1.42
CA ASN A 62 12.81 8.22 -1.03
C ASN A 62 14.22 8.04 -0.46
N LEU A 63 14.41 7.03 0.38
CA LEU A 63 15.71 6.57 0.86
C LEU A 63 15.98 5.18 0.26
N VAL A 64 17.04 5.05 -0.55
CA VAL A 64 17.36 3.81 -1.25
C VAL A 64 18.71 3.29 -0.79
N VAL A 65 18.75 2.11 -0.19
CA VAL A 65 19.95 1.39 0.24
C VAL A 65 20.25 0.30 -0.77
N LEU A 66 21.45 0.31 -1.33
CA LEU A 66 21.94 -0.69 -2.27
C LEU A 66 23.26 -1.29 -1.79
N PRO A 67 23.66 -2.49 -2.23
CA PRO A 67 24.99 -3.02 -1.99
C PRO A 67 26.06 -2.09 -2.60
N LYS A 68 27.24 -1.99 -1.95
CA LYS A 68 28.32 -1.11 -2.45
C LYS A 68 28.74 -1.51 -3.87
N ASN A 69 28.81 -0.51 -4.76
CA ASN A 69 29.17 -0.63 -6.17
C ASN A 69 28.22 -1.49 -7.03
N GLU A 70 27.00 -1.74 -6.56
CA GLU A 70 25.96 -2.40 -7.34
C GLU A 70 24.87 -1.39 -7.67
N GLU A 71 24.50 -1.31 -8.96
CA GLU A 71 23.36 -0.51 -9.42
C GLU A 71 22.10 -1.36 -9.59
N GLU A 72 22.28 -2.69 -9.66
CA GLU A 72 21.21 -3.67 -9.84
C GLU A 72 21.15 -4.63 -8.66
N VAL A 73 19.94 -4.94 -8.22
CA VAL A 73 19.67 -5.94 -7.19
C VAL A 73 18.67 -6.98 -7.71
N ASP A 74 18.72 -8.19 -7.16
CA ASP A 74 17.77 -9.24 -7.53
C ASP A 74 16.44 -9.11 -6.77
N LEU A 75 16.46 -8.52 -5.59
CA LEU A 75 15.31 -8.34 -4.72
C LEU A 75 15.39 -6.96 -4.05
N CYS A 76 14.30 -6.20 -4.08
CA CYS A 76 14.15 -4.97 -3.30
C CYS A 76 13.08 -5.14 -2.23
N PHE A 77 13.40 -4.79 -0.99
CA PHE A 77 12.41 -4.60 0.07
C PHE A 77 11.90 -3.17 -0.04
N VAL A 78 10.58 -3.02 -0.08
CA VAL A 78 9.93 -1.72 -0.28
C VAL A 78 8.95 -1.47 0.86
N GLY A 79 9.00 -0.28 1.44
CA GLY A 79 8.04 0.15 2.44
C GLY A 79 7.81 1.64 2.39
N HIS A 80 6.57 2.08 2.63
CA HIS A 80 6.25 3.50 2.71
C HIS A 80 6.40 4.04 4.14
N LEU A 81 6.80 5.30 4.23
CA LEU A 81 7.03 6.02 5.49
C LEU A 81 5.88 6.96 5.84
N ASP A 82 5.01 7.23 4.89
CA ASP A 82 3.82 8.05 5.10
C ASP A 82 2.69 7.28 5.78
N THR A 83 1.67 8.00 6.18
CA THR A 83 0.43 7.50 6.77
C THR A 83 -0.74 8.29 6.25
N VAL A 84 -1.95 7.81 6.44
CA VAL A 84 -3.16 8.65 6.35
C VAL A 84 -3.12 9.76 7.39
N THR A 85 -4.02 10.74 7.26
CA THR A 85 -4.18 11.79 8.26
C THR A 85 -4.74 11.22 9.58
N ALA A 86 -4.17 11.64 10.71
CA ALA A 86 -4.64 11.22 12.02
C ALA A 86 -6.09 11.63 12.29
N HIS A 87 -6.89 10.73 12.87
CA HIS A 87 -8.21 11.05 13.41
C HIS A 87 -8.12 11.99 14.61
N ASP A 88 -7.08 11.80 15.42
CA ASP A 88 -6.80 12.57 16.62
C ASP A 88 -5.33 12.94 16.69
N LEU A 89 -5.03 14.22 16.52
CA LEU A 89 -3.66 14.74 16.56
C LEU A 89 -3.03 14.74 17.96
N GLU A 90 -3.82 14.55 19.02
CA GLU A 90 -3.31 14.48 20.38
C GLU A 90 -2.93 13.04 20.79
N ASN A 91 -3.53 12.02 20.15
CA ASN A 91 -3.42 10.62 20.54
C ASN A 91 -3.02 9.66 19.39
N TYR A 92 -2.27 10.13 18.39
CA TYR A 92 -1.83 9.27 17.28
C TYR A 92 -0.54 8.49 17.56
N GLY A 93 0.21 8.87 18.60
CA GLY A 93 1.56 8.38 18.87
C GLY A 93 1.62 6.96 19.41
N PHE A 94 2.84 6.48 19.61
CA PHE A 94 3.11 5.14 20.10
C PHE A 94 2.59 4.91 21.52
N SER A 95 1.86 3.82 21.69
CA SER A 95 1.50 3.26 22.99
C SER A 95 1.72 1.76 23.04
N GLU A 96 1.94 1.19 24.21
CA GLU A 96 2.25 -0.24 24.39
C GLU A 96 1.43 -0.79 25.57
N GLU A 97 0.76 -1.92 25.32
CA GLU A 97 0.07 -2.70 26.35
C GLU A 97 0.40 -4.19 26.18
N GLY A 98 1.27 -4.73 27.03
CA GLY A 98 1.77 -6.10 26.91
C GLY A 98 2.61 -6.28 25.66
N ASP A 99 2.19 -7.14 24.73
CA ASP A 99 2.85 -7.35 23.44
C ASP A 99 2.26 -6.46 22.33
N THR A 100 1.11 -5.84 22.57
CA THR A 100 0.43 -5.02 21.56
C THR A 100 0.98 -3.60 21.57
N VAL A 101 1.37 -3.13 20.40
CA VAL A 101 1.80 -1.76 20.12
C VAL A 101 0.73 -1.08 19.27
N SER A 102 0.31 0.12 19.66
CA SER A 102 -0.71 0.90 18.98
C SER A 102 -0.20 2.29 18.59
N GLY A 103 -0.80 2.87 17.58
CA GLY A 103 -0.51 4.20 17.07
C GLY A 103 -0.64 4.25 15.55
N LEU A 104 -0.76 5.43 14.98
CA LEU A 104 -0.95 5.65 13.55
C LEU A 104 0.25 5.14 12.75
N GLY A 105 -0.03 4.28 11.77
CA GLY A 105 0.99 3.66 10.93
C GLY A 105 1.70 2.48 11.60
N THR A 106 1.28 2.02 12.80
CA THR A 106 1.89 0.83 13.41
C THR A 106 1.69 -0.43 12.56
N ALA A 107 0.52 -0.62 11.99
CA ALA A 107 0.26 -1.72 11.06
C ALA A 107 0.60 -1.31 9.63
N ASP A 108 0.23 -0.11 9.22
CA ASP A 108 0.30 0.37 7.84
C ASP A 108 1.23 1.58 7.69
N MET A 109 2.53 1.40 7.33
CA MET A 109 3.26 0.13 7.41
C MET A 109 4.60 0.31 8.14
N LYS A 110 4.62 1.22 9.19
CA LYS A 110 5.87 1.54 9.92
C LYS A 110 6.49 0.33 10.63
N ALA A 111 5.67 -0.65 11.07
CA ALA A 111 6.21 -1.90 11.61
C ALA A 111 6.94 -2.73 10.54
N GLY A 112 6.40 -2.79 9.32
CA GLY A 112 7.07 -3.39 8.17
C GLY A 112 8.39 -2.70 7.86
N CYS A 113 8.40 -1.36 7.80
CA CYS A 113 9.60 -0.55 7.60
C CYS A 113 10.64 -0.77 8.70
N ALA A 114 10.24 -0.74 9.98
CA ALA A 114 11.15 -0.99 11.10
C ALA A 114 11.78 -2.37 11.04
N ALA A 115 10.98 -3.41 10.70
CA ALA A 115 11.45 -4.78 10.54
C ALA A 115 12.46 -4.93 9.39
N MET A 116 12.23 -4.24 8.26
CA MET A 116 13.16 -4.20 7.13
C MET A 116 14.47 -3.50 7.50
N ILE A 117 14.39 -2.33 8.12
CA ILE A 117 15.57 -1.56 8.55
C ILE A 117 16.41 -2.38 9.54
N GLU A 118 15.79 -3.04 10.53
CA GLU A 118 16.48 -3.90 11.47
C GLU A 118 17.18 -5.07 10.77
N ALA A 119 16.52 -5.73 9.80
CA ALA A 119 17.12 -6.81 9.04
C ALA A 119 18.37 -6.35 8.27
N PHE A 120 18.31 -5.18 7.61
CA PHE A 120 19.45 -4.60 6.89
C PHE A 120 20.58 -4.15 7.83
N THR A 121 20.23 -3.60 8.99
CA THR A 121 21.21 -3.24 10.03
C THR A 121 22.01 -4.47 10.48
N VAL A 122 21.32 -5.59 10.76
CA VAL A 122 21.98 -6.85 11.14
C VAL A 122 22.87 -7.39 10.01
N LEU A 123 22.45 -7.29 8.76
CA LEU A 123 23.26 -7.71 7.60
C LEU A 123 24.60 -6.95 7.55
N VAL A 124 24.58 -5.64 7.74
CA VAL A 124 25.79 -4.81 7.71
C VAL A 124 26.69 -5.04 8.93
N GLU A 125 26.12 -5.10 10.14
CA GLU A 125 26.86 -5.35 11.38
C GLU A 125 27.68 -6.65 11.33
N LYS A 126 27.16 -7.67 10.66
CA LYS A 126 27.74 -9.04 10.68
C LYS A 126 28.63 -9.37 9.50
N GLY A 127 28.40 -8.78 8.34
CA GLY A 127 29.12 -9.16 7.13
C GLY A 127 29.83 -8.02 6.42
N GLY A 128 29.50 -6.77 6.72
CA GLY A 128 30.03 -5.60 6.05
C GLY A 128 29.65 -5.45 4.57
N VAL A 129 29.05 -6.47 3.97
CA VAL A 129 28.62 -6.48 2.56
C VAL A 129 27.20 -6.99 2.50
N LEU A 130 26.31 -6.20 1.91
CA LEU A 130 24.94 -6.63 1.64
C LEU A 130 24.92 -7.70 0.56
N PRO A 131 24.05 -8.73 0.66
CA PRO A 131 23.75 -9.59 -0.48
C PRO A 131 23.13 -8.76 -1.62
N PRO A 132 22.86 -9.32 -2.82
CA PRO A 132 22.29 -8.56 -3.94
C PRO A 132 20.81 -8.19 -3.69
N VAL A 133 20.56 -7.50 -2.57
CA VAL A 133 19.26 -7.02 -2.15
C VAL A 133 19.31 -5.52 -1.85
N GLY A 134 18.23 -4.81 -2.18
CA GLY A 134 18.03 -3.40 -1.88
C GLY A 134 16.93 -3.17 -0.86
N LEU A 135 16.95 -2.00 -0.23
CA LEU A 135 15.87 -1.47 0.60
C LEU A 135 15.47 -0.10 0.07
N ALA A 136 14.20 0.07 -0.26
CA ALA A 136 13.63 1.35 -0.67
C ALA A 136 12.55 1.74 0.34
N LEU A 137 12.78 2.85 1.02
CA LEU A 137 11.81 3.48 1.91
C LEU A 137 11.22 4.65 1.14
N VAL A 138 9.97 4.52 0.74
CA VAL A 138 9.31 5.45 -0.17
C VAL A 138 8.32 6.35 0.55
N VAL A 139 7.78 7.36 -0.14
CA VAL A 139 6.82 8.34 0.37
C VAL A 139 5.61 8.42 -0.55
N GLY A 140 4.45 8.83 0.01
CA GLY A 140 3.23 9.14 -0.75
C GLY A 140 2.45 7.93 -1.24
N GLU A 141 2.58 6.77 -0.61
CA GLU A 141 1.80 5.56 -0.95
C GLU A 141 0.31 5.80 -0.72
N GLU A 142 -0.04 6.36 0.44
CA GLU A 142 -1.41 6.55 0.95
C GLU A 142 -2.28 7.50 0.09
N GLU A 143 -1.69 8.17 -0.89
CA GLU A 143 -2.40 9.02 -1.85
C GLU A 143 -2.11 8.60 -3.30
N GLU A 144 -0.95 8.96 -3.82
CA GLU A 144 -0.64 8.85 -5.26
C GLU A 144 0.45 7.83 -5.60
N SER A 145 1.06 7.15 -4.63
CA SER A 145 2.23 6.27 -4.81
C SER A 145 3.39 6.96 -5.53
N ASP A 146 3.60 8.24 -5.28
CA ASP A 146 4.60 9.07 -5.98
C ASP A 146 6.00 8.55 -5.79
N GLY A 147 6.32 8.08 -4.58
CA GLY A 147 7.60 7.50 -4.23
C GLY A 147 7.90 6.25 -5.03
N ALA A 148 6.98 5.30 -5.07
CA ALA A 148 7.13 4.07 -5.84
C ALA A 148 7.20 4.34 -7.35
N LYS A 149 6.36 5.25 -7.87
CA LYS A 149 6.43 5.69 -9.26
C LYS A 149 7.79 6.28 -9.61
N THR A 150 8.38 7.07 -8.70
CA THR A 150 9.71 7.66 -8.87
C THR A 150 10.81 6.62 -8.75
N LEU A 151 10.70 5.69 -7.80
CA LEU A 151 11.62 4.56 -7.64
C LEU A 151 11.76 3.80 -8.97
N MET A 152 10.64 3.45 -9.59
CA MET A 152 10.62 2.65 -10.83
C MET A 152 11.07 3.39 -12.08
N ARG A 153 11.25 4.71 -12.04
CA ARG A 153 11.85 5.48 -13.16
C ARG A 153 13.36 5.37 -13.20
N GLU A 154 14.00 5.15 -12.05
CA GLU A 154 15.46 5.18 -11.93
C GLU A 154 16.06 3.81 -11.61
N TYR A 155 15.31 2.91 -10.98
CA TYR A 155 15.78 1.60 -10.56
C TYR A 155 15.01 0.48 -11.24
N SER A 156 15.68 -0.65 -11.46
CA SER A 156 15.08 -1.86 -12.02
C SER A 156 15.53 -3.08 -11.24
N PHE A 157 14.57 -3.86 -10.77
CA PHE A 157 14.80 -5.13 -10.10
C PHE A 157 13.67 -6.11 -10.46
N PRO A 158 13.95 -7.42 -10.55
CA PRO A 158 12.93 -8.39 -10.97
C PRO A 158 11.91 -8.72 -9.88
N TRP A 159 12.27 -8.50 -8.60
CA TRP A 159 11.50 -8.96 -7.47
C TRP A 159 11.42 -7.90 -6.36
N ALA A 160 10.28 -7.85 -5.68
CA ALA A 160 10.13 -7.05 -4.48
C ALA A 160 9.41 -7.81 -3.36
N VAL A 161 9.65 -7.36 -2.13
CA VAL A 161 8.78 -7.60 -0.97
C VAL A 161 8.28 -6.24 -0.51
N VAL A 162 6.97 -6.07 -0.48
CA VAL A 162 6.32 -4.88 0.07
C VAL A 162 5.80 -5.22 1.46
N GLY A 163 6.14 -4.42 2.46
CA GLY A 163 5.96 -4.76 3.88
C GLY A 163 4.61 -4.42 4.47
N GLU A 164 3.55 -4.42 3.67
CA GLU A 164 2.17 -4.15 4.08
C GLU A 164 1.63 -5.14 5.10
N PRO A 165 0.59 -4.76 5.88
CA PRO A 165 0.02 -5.59 6.94
C PRO A 165 -0.72 -6.81 6.40
N THR A 166 -0.08 -7.97 6.44
CA THR A 166 -0.63 -9.25 5.96
C THR A 166 -0.78 -10.30 7.04
N ASP A 167 -0.63 -9.94 8.31
CA ASP A 167 -0.57 -10.89 9.43
C ASP A 167 0.53 -11.96 9.23
N MET A 168 1.65 -11.56 8.61
CA MET A 168 2.76 -12.45 8.21
C MET A 168 2.38 -13.55 7.21
N VAL A 169 1.21 -13.44 6.58
CA VAL A 169 0.78 -14.34 5.51
C VAL A 169 1.33 -13.85 4.17
N PRO A 170 2.06 -14.65 3.39
CA PRO A 170 2.57 -14.21 2.11
C PRO A 170 1.43 -14.04 1.11
N CYS A 171 1.26 -12.85 0.56
CA CYS A 171 0.26 -12.59 -0.46
C CYS A 171 0.90 -12.68 -1.86
N LEU A 172 0.47 -13.68 -2.61
CA LEU A 172 0.90 -13.92 -4.01
C LEU A 172 -0.09 -13.36 -5.04
N GLY A 173 -1.30 -13.02 -4.63
CA GLY A 173 -2.27 -12.26 -5.38
C GLY A 173 -2.44 -10.88 -4.76
N HIS A 174 -2.79 -9.90 -5.58
CA HIS A 174 -3.00 -8.52 -5.16
C HIS A 174 -4.21 -7.95 -5.88
N TYR A 175 -5.09 -7.29 -5.13
CA TYR A 175 -6.26 -6.67 -5.72
C TYR A 175 -5.85 -5.46 -6.58
N GLY A 176 -6.64 -5.23 -7.62
CA GLY A 176 -6.60 -3.98 -8.38
C GLY A 176 -7.45 -2.91 -7.70
N TYR A 177 -7.31 -1.69 -8.17
CA TYR A 177 -8.05 -0.54 -7.68
C TYR A 177 -8.60 0.29 -8.83
N LEU A 178 -9.81 0.80 -8.64
CA LEU A 178 -10.46 1.70 -9.57
C LEU A 178 -11.23 2.76 -8.81
N GLU A 179 -10.83 4.00 -8.96
CA GLU A 179 -11.55 5.15 -8.44
C GLU A 179 -12.53 5.67 -9.50
N VAL A 180 -13.78 5.82 -9.09
CA VAL A 180 -14.88 6.23 -9.98
C VAL A 180 -15.51 7.50 -9.48
N LEU A 181 -15.52 8.53 -10.34
CA LEU A 181 -16.31 9.74 -10.15
C LEU A 181 -17.56 9.68 -11.01
N LEU A 182 -18.71 9.72 -10.36
CA LEU A 182 -20.01 9.88 -11.00
C LEU A 182 -20.49 11.33 -10.82
N ARG A 183 -21.03 11.90 -11.87
CA ARG A 183 -21.68 13.23 -11.85
C ARG A 183 -23.03 13.16 -12.51
N THR A 184 -24.00 13.83 -11.90
CA THR A 184 -25.32 14.05 -12.51
C THR A 184 -25.63 15.53 -12.56
N LYS A 185 -26.19 15.97 -13.68
CA LYS A 185 -26.69 17.34 -13.88
C LYS A 185 -28.18 17.30 -14.14
N GLY A 186 -28.88 18.24 -13.55
CA GLY A 186 -30.31 18.36 -13.66
C GLY A 186 -30.70 19.80 -14.01
N LYS A 187 -31.89 20.23 -13.61
CA LYS A 187 -32.42 21.55 -13.84
C LYS A 187 -32.90 22.17 -12.54
N ARG A 188 -32.39 23.35 -12.24
CA ARG A 188 -32.80 24.14 -11.08
C ARG A 188 -34.23 24.63 -11.18
N ALA A 189 -34.96 24.56 -10.09
CA ALA A 189 -36.27 25.13 -9.91
C ALA A 189 -36.48 25.56 -8.45
N HIS A 190 -37.56 26.27 -8.17
CA HIS A 190 -37.94 26.57 -6.78
C HIS A 190 -38.34 25.26 -6.04
N SER A 191 -37.93 25.10 -4.79
CA SER A 191 -38.16 23.85 -4.01
C SER A 191 -39.63 23.47 -3.86
N SER A 192 -40.56 24.43 -3.91
CA SER A 192 -42.00 24.17 -3.83
C SER A 192 -42.64 23.81 -5.19
N MET A 193 -41.88 23.82 -6.27
CA MET A 193 -42.31 23.47 -7.64
C MET A 193 -41.31 22.51 -8.29
N PRO A 194 -41.01 21.34 -7.66
CA PRO A 194 -39.99 20.42 -8.12
C PRO A 194 -40.27 19.86 -9.50
N GLU A 195 -41.52 19.82 -9.95
CA GLU A 195 -41.94 19.37 -11.27
C GLU A 195 -41.45 20.27 -12.42
N LEU A 196 -41.04 21.51 -12.12
CA LEU A 196 -40.43 22.44 -13.10
C LEU A 196 -38.92 22.28 -13.23
N GLY A 197 -38.31 21.49 -12.32
CA GLY A 197 -36.90 21.19 -12.28
C GLY A 197 -36.62 19.72 -12.58
N GLN A 198 -35.35 19.35 -12.41
CA GLN A 198 -34.87 17.96 -12.47
C GLN A 198 -33.81 17.80 -11.36
N ASN A 199 -34.12 16.96 -10.40
CA ASN A 199 -33.28 16.80 -9.20
C ASN A 199 -32.09 15.88 -9.49
N ALA A 200 -30.89 16.47 -9.54
CA ALA A 200 -29.65 15.73 -9.77
C ALA A 200 -29.33 14.73 -8.66
N ILE A 201 -29.70 15.02 -7.41
CA ILE A 201 -29.49 14.08 -6.28
C ILE A 201 -30.37 12.83 -6.45
N GLU A 202 -31.65 12.98 -6.82
CA GLU A 202 -32.51 11.82 -7.05
C GLU A 202 -32.01 10.94 -8.20
N THR A 203 -31.45 11.55 -9.23
CA THR A 203 -30.84 10.84 -10.35
C THR A 203 -29.59 10.10 -9.89
N MET A 204 -28.71 10.74 -9.10
CA MET A 204 -27.53 10.11 -8.54
C MET A 204 -27.89 8.90 -7.65
N LEU A 205 -28.89 9.03 -6.80
CA LEU A 205 -29.34 7.90 -5.96
C LEU A 205 -29.80 6.70 -6.79
N LYS A 206 -30.52 6.92 -7.89
CA LYS A 206 -30.95 5.86 -8.80
C LYS A 206 -29.76 5.24 -9.54
N LEU A 207 -28.79 6.06 -9.95
CA LEU A 207 -27.56 5.59 -10.60
C LEU A 207 -26.72 4.74 -9.64
N LEU A 208 -26.49 5.23 -8.42
CA LEU A 208 -25.73 4.49 -7.38
C LEU A 208 -26.36 3.14 -7.07
N LEU A 209 -27.70 3.06 -6.97
CA LEU A 209 -28.38 1.77 -6.78
C LEU A 209 -28.09 0.81 -7.92
N LYS A 210 -28.21 1.24 -9.18
CA LYS A 210 -27.90 0.38 -10.35
C LYS A 210 -26.45 -0.07 -10.37
N VAL A 211 -25.51 0.86 -10.10
CA VAL A 211 -24.07 0.57 -10.07
C VAL A 211 -23.74 -0.45 -8.96
N THR A 212 -24.26 -0.24 -7.76
CA THR A 212 -24.00 -1.14 -6.63
C THR A 212 -24.66 -2.50 -6.78
N GLU A 213 -25.88 -2.57 -7.35
CA GLU A 213 -26.55 -3.84 -7.73
C GLU A 213 -25.73 -4.61 -8.76
N TYR A 214 -25.23 -3.93 -9.79
CA TYR A 214 -24.35 -4.53 -10.80
C TYR A 214 -23.08 -5.08 -10.18
N ILE A 215 -22.33 -4.26 -9.41
CA ILE A 215 -21.09 -4.68 -8.75
C ILE A 215 -21.31 -5.88 -7.83
N THR A 216 -22.39 -5.85 -7.04
CA THR A 216 -22.74 -6.95 -6.11
C THR A 216 -23.09 -8.25 -6.85
N SER A 217 -23.60 -8.17 -8.09
CA SER A 217 -23.91 -9.33 -8.92
C SER A 217 -22.69 -10.00 -9.56
N MET A 218 -21.52 -9.37 -9.49
CA MET A 218 -20.30 -9.87 -10.13
C MET A 218 -19.79 -11.18 -9.49
N PRO A 219 -19.46 -12.21 -10.27
CA PRO A 219 -19.14 -13.54 -9.73
C PRO A 219 -17.84 -13.61 -8.91
N LYS A 220 -16.92 -12.67 -9.09
CA LYS A 220 -15.62 -12.66 -8.40
C LYS A 220 -15.51 -11.66 -7.23
N GLY A 221 -16.62 -11.09 -6.82
CA GLY A 221 -16.68 -10.16 -5.70
C GLY A 221 -15.78 -8.92 -5.90
N VAL A 222 -16.37 -7.82 -6.26
CA VAL A 222 -15.75 -6.50 -6.19
C VAL A 222 -16.15 -5.90 -4.86
N VAL A 223 -15.16 -5.47 -4.07
CA VAL A 223 -15.42 -4.69 -2.85
C VAL A 223 -15.57 -3.24 -3.27
N TYR A 224 -16.65 -2.59 -2.84
CA TYR A 224 -16.85 -1.18 -3.12
C TYR A 224 -17.14 -0.38 -1.86
N ASN A 225 -16.78 0.88 -1.91
CA ASN A 225 -17.13 1.89 -0.91
C ASN A 225 -17.62 3.15 -1.62
N ILE A 226 -18.74 3.71 -1.19
CA ILE A 226 -19.17 5.06 -1.61
C ILE A 226 -18.50 6.03 -0.65
N ARG A 227 -17.37 6.59 -1.06
CA ARG A 227 -16.54 7.44 -0.21
C ARG A 227 -17.14 8.82 0.03
N GLN A 228 -17.82 9.36 -0.98
CA GLN A 228 -18.39 10.71 -0.91
C GLN A 228 -19.64 10.83 -1.77
N LEU A 229 -20.60 11.60 -1.27
CA LEU A 229 -21.79 12.01 -2.01
C LEU A 229 -22.09 13.47 -1.69
N SER A 230 -22.12 14.34 -2.71
CA SER A 230 -22.28 15.77 -2.56
C SER A 230 -23.26 16.34 -3.57
N GLY A 231 -24.27 17.05 -3.10
CA GLY A 231 -25.25 17.73 -3.95
C GLY A 231 -25.17 19.27 -3.86
N PHE A 232 -25.30 19.95 -4.97
CA PHE A 232 -25.18 21.41 -5.08
C PHE A 232 -26.27 22.03 -5.98
N PRO A 233 -26.67 23.28 -5.71
CA PRO A 233 -26.45 24.04 -4.49
C PRO A 233 -27.35 23.58 -3.35
N GLY A 234 -26.97 23.90 -2.12
CA GLY A 234 -27.88 23.83 -0.98
C GLY A 234 -28.87 24.98 -0.99
N GLY A 235 -29.97 24.84 -0.23
CA GLY A 235 -31.00 25.90 -0.06
C GLY A 235 -32.34 25.51 -0.62
N PHE A 236 -33.24 26.53 -0.83
CA PHE A 236 -34.65 26.31 -1.23
C PHE A 236 -34.81 26.14 -2.75
N VAL A 237 -33.97 25.30 -3.34
CA VAL A 237 -34.01 25.01 -4.78
C VAL A 237 -33.91 23.51 -5.06
N VAL A 238 -34.40 23.09 -6.22
CA VAL A 238 -34.12 21.76 -6.75
C VAL A 238 -32.64 21.69 -7.13
N PRO A 239 -31.83 20.76 -6.55
CA PRO A 239 -30.42 20.65 -6.87
C PRO A 239 -30.19 20.28 -8.34
N ASP A 240 -29.28 20.97 -9.00
CA ASP A 240 -28.97 20.77 -10.42
C ASP A 240 -27.61 20.10 -10.66
N ASN A 241 -26.85 19.80 -9.59
CA ASN A 241 -25.60 19.06 -9.67
C ASN A 241 -25.47 18.10 -8.48
N CYS A 242 -24.93 16.91 -8.74
CA CYS A 242 -24.55 15.97 -7.71
C CYS A 242 -23.31 15.18 -8.16
N GLU A 243 -22.41 14.91 -7.21
CA GLU A 243 -21.19 14.13 -7.42
C GLU A 243 -21.12 13.00 -6.40
N ALA A 244 -20.63 11.84 -6.84
CA ALA A 244 -20.33 10.71 -5.97
C ALA A 244 -18.98 10.12 -6.34
N TRP A 245 -18.19 9.76 -5.31
CA TRP A 245 -16.92 9.07 -5.45
C TRP A 245 -17.06 7.65 -4.90
N LEU A 246 -16.59 6.67 -5.69
CA LEU A 246 -16.58 5.27 -5.31
C LEU A 246 -15.16 4.72 -5.44
N ASP A 247 -14.77 3.93 -4.45
CA ASP A 247 -13.55 3.13 -4.43
C ASP A 247 -13.93 1.68 -4.72
N LEU A 248 -13.30 1.08 -5.73
CA LEU A 248 -13.53 -0.31 -6.11
C LEU A 248 -12.24 -1.11 -5.97
N HIS A 249 -12.24 -2.11 -5.08
CA HIS A 249 -11.14 -3.07 -4.98
C HIS A 249 -11.50 -4.31 -5.79
N LEU A 250 -10.64 -4.63 -6.74
CA LEU A 250 -10.90 -5.60 -7.80
C LEU A 250 -10.10 -6.88 -7.56
N HIS A 251 -10.77 -8.03 -7.60
CA HIS A 251 -10.08 -9.32 -7.52
C HIS A 251 -8.89 -9.39 -8.51
N PRO A 252 -7.77 -10.06 -8.16
CA PRO A 252 -6.56 -10.13 -8.99
C PRO A 252 -6.77 -10.48 -10.46
N ASP A 253 -7.77 -11.32 -10.75
CA ASP A 253 -8.11 -11.78 -12.11
C ASP A 253 -9.21 -10.96 -12.79
N SER A 254 -9.60 -9.80 -12.25
CA SER A 254 -10.65 -8.95 -12.83
C SER A 254 -10.18 -8.26 -14.11
N ARG A 255 -11.10 -8.16 -15.07
CA ARG A 255 -10.90 -7.41 -16.31
C ARG A 255 -11.36 -5.97 -16.11
N VAL A 256 -10.43 -5.10 -15.75
CA VAL A 256 -10.72 -3.67 -15.45
C VAL A 256 -11.32 -2.96 -16.66
N ASP A 257 -10.83 -3.27 -17.86
CA ASP A 257 -11.32 -2.75 -19.14
C ASP A 257 -12.80 -3.08 -19.37
N VAL A 258 -13.19 -4.32 -19.07
CA VAL A 258 -14.59 -4.78 -19.21
C VAL A 258 -15.48 -4.07 -18.18
N LEU A 259 -15.03 -4.03 -16.91
CA LEU A 259 -15.77 -3.34 -15.86
C LEU A 259 -16.04 -1.87 -16.19
N LYS A 260 -15.01 -1.15 -16.68
CA LYS A 260 -15.17 0.24 -17.11
C LYS A 260 -16.24 0.39 -18.19
N ALA A 261 -16.17 -0.44 -19.25
CA ALA A 261 -17.14 -0.38 -20.34
C ALA A 261 -18.57 -0.66 -19.87
N GLU A 262 -18.76 -1.59 -18.94
CA GLU A 262 -20.08 -1.91 -18.40
C GLU A 262 -20.62 -0.82 -17.47
N LEU A 263 -19.75 -0.16 -16.68
CA LEU A 263 -20.12 1.01 -15.88
C LEU A 263 -20.50 2.21 -16.75
N GLU A 264 -19.78 2.43 -17.86
CA GLU A 264 -20.12 3.48 -18.86
C GLU A 264 -21.52 3.22 -19.43
N GLN A 265 -21.83 2.00 -19.86
CA GLN A 265 -23.16 1.63 -20.36
C GLN A 265 -24.28 1.84 -19.34
N LEU A 266 -24.02 1.58 -18.04
CA LEU A 266 -25.00 1.84 -16.98
C LEU A 266 -25.29 3.36 -16.83
N VAL A 267 -24.27 4.20 -16.99
CA VAL A 267 -24.42 5.65 -16.92
C VAL A 267 -25.16 6.18 -18.14
N GLU A 268 -24.80 5.74 -19.35
CA GLU A 268 -25.48 6.09 -20.60
C GLU A 268 -26.97 5.73 -20.59
N ALA A 269 -27.33 4.56 -20.06
CA ALA A 269 -28.72 4.13 -19.94
C ALA A 269 -29.55 5.01 -18.98
N VAL A 270 -28.92 5.75 -18.07
CA VAL A 270 -29.60 6.74 -17.20
C VAL A 270 -29.83 8.04 -17.96
N ASP A 271 -28.86 8.47 -18.76
CA ASP A 271 -28.93 9.68 -19.56
C ASP A 271 -30.05 9.60 -20.62
N GLU A 272 -30.16 8.46 -21.30
CA GLU A 272 -31.22 8.22 -22.29
C GLU A 272 -32.66 8.16 -21.72
N SER A 273 -32.80 7.79 -20.44
CA SER A 273 -34.09 7.54 -19.81
C SER A 273 -34.84 8.78 -19.34
N ALA A 274 -34.21 9.96 -19.33
CA ALA A 274 -34.77 11.19 -18.78
C ALA A 274 -34.41 12.43 -19.60
N LEU A 275 -35.38 13.02 -20.25
CA LEU A 275 -35.22 14.28 -21.02
C LEU A 275 -34.61 15.39 -20.16
N GLY A 276 -33.37 15.80 -20.50
CA GLY A 276 -32.66 16.94 -19.90
C GLY A 276 -31.87 16.63 -18.62
N LEU A 277 -31.69 15.36 -18.27
CA LEU A 277 -30.71 14.90 -17.27
C LEU A 277 -29.43 14.49 -18.00
N GLU A 278 -28.30 14.84 -17.45
CA GLU A 278 -26.98 14.42 -17.93
C GLU A 278 -26.30 13.62 -16.83
N ALA A 279 -25.76 12.45 -17.16
CA ALA A 279 -24.96 11.63 -16.27
C ALA A 279 -23.58 11.40 -16.88
N TYR A 280 -22.54 11.51 -16.06
CA TYR A 280 -21.15 11.35 -16.47
C TYR A 280 -20.42 10.40 -15.53
N ILE A 281 -19.52 9.62 -16.10
CA ILE A 281 -18.56 8.82 -15.37
C ILE A 281 -17.14 9.21 -15.76
N ARG A 282 -16.24 9.25 -14.77
CA ARG A 282 -14.80 9.40 -14.98
C ARG A 282 -14.09 8.39 -14.10
N PHE A 283 -13.10 7.73 -14.69
CA PHE A 283 -12.21 6.82 -13.98
C PHE A 283 -10.91 7.57 -13.68
N GLU A 284 -10.62 7.68 -12.39
CA GLU A 284 -9.39 8.33 -11.93
C GLU A 284 -8.31 7.26 -11.71
N ASN A 285 -7.81 7.08 -10.53
CA ASN A 285 -6.75 6.12 -10.25
C ASN A 285 -7.17 4.70 -10.69
N THR A 286 -6.41 4.12 -11.62
CA THR A 286 -6.69 2.78 -12.17
C THR A 286 -5.45 1.91 -12.04
N GLN A 287 -5.54 0.87 -11.25
CA GLN A 287 -4.47 -0.08 -11.02
C GLN A 287 -4.97 -1.50 -11.23
N SER A 288 -4.29 -2.27 -12.07
CA SER A 288 -4.64 -3.67 -12.29
C SER A 288 -4.20 -4.53 -11.11
N GLY A 289 -5.03 -5.52 -10.74
CA GLY A 289 -4.60 -6.59 -9.87
C GLY A 289 -3.62 -7.53 -10.57
N TYR A 290 -2.97 -8.38 -9.79
CA TYR A 290 -2.02 -9.36 -10.33
C TYR A 290 -1.96 -10.63 -9.47
N ARG A 291 -1.33 -11.67 -10.05
CA ARG A 291 -1.07 -12.93 -9.36
C ARG A 291 0.30 -13.49 -9.73
N ILE A 292 1.12 -13.76 -8.72
CA ILE A 292 2.44 -14.36 -8.87
C ILE A 292 2.31 -15.89 -8.80
N SER A 293 2.88 -16.57 -9.79
CA SER A 293 2.86 -18.03 -9.81
C SER A 293 3.66 -18.63 -8.64
N PRO A 294 3.10 -19.60 -7.88
CA PRO A 294 3.83 -20.32 -6.84
C PRO A 294 5.07 -21.09 -7.35
N LYS A 295 5.18 -21.26 -8.66
CA LYS A 295 6.33 -21.93 -9.32
C LYS A 295 7.54 -21.01 -9.52
N ARG A 296 7.40 -19.70 -9.32
CA ARG A 296 8.49 -18.74 -9.45
C ARG A 296 9.63 -19.05 -8.48
N PRO A 297 10.88 -18.88 -8.91
CA PRO A 297 12.05 -19.19 -8.07
C PRO A 297 12.04 -18.48 -6.72
N LEU A 298 11.71 -17.19 -6.70
CA LEU A 298 11.67 -16.40 -5.47
C LEU A 298 10.63 -16.93 -4.49
N VAL A 299 9.42 -17.28 -4.97
CA VAL A 299 8.36 -17.85 -4.13
C VAL A 299 8.80 -19.17 -3.49
N LYS A 300 9.54 -20.00 -4.23
CA LYS A 300 10.11 -21.25 -3.68
C LYS A 300 11.13 -20.95 -2.58
N LYS A 301 12.03 -19.98 -2.80
CA LYS A 301 13.00 -19.56 -1.77
C LYS A 301 12.30 -19.01 -0.52
N LEU A 302 11.29 -18.16 -0.69
CA LEU A 302 10.51 -17.67 0.45
C LEU A 302 9.85 -18.80 1.22
N LYS A 303 9.26 -19.78 0.51
CA LYS A 303 8.68 -20.99 1.15
C LYS A 303 9.70 -21.79 1.94
N GLU A 304 10.94 -21.90 1.47
CA GLU A 304 12.02 -22.55 2.20
C GLU A 304 12.38 -21.79 3.50
N VAL A 305 12.38 -20.45 3.44
CA VAL A 305 12.59 -19.61 4.63
C VAL A 305 11.45 -19.77 5.63
N TYR A 306 10.19 -19.79 5.19
CA TYR A 306 9.04 -20.09 6.04
C TYR A 306 9.19 -21.43 6.76
N LYS A 307 9.58 -22.47 6.01
CA LYS A 307 9.84 -23.79 6.58
C LYS A 307 10.99 -23.77 7.62
N LYS A 308 12.08 -23.07 7.32
CA LYS A 308 13.24 -22.91 8.23
C LYS A 308 12.84 -22.25 9.55
N LEU A 309 11.95 -21.25 9.49
CA LEU A 309 11.45 -20.51 10.64
C LEU A 309 10.22 -21.15 11.30
N SER A 310 9.80 -22.33 10.82
CA SER A 310 8.59 -23.03 11.30
C SER A 310 7.32 -22.20 11.22
N LEU A 311 7.20 -21.35 10.18
CA LEU A 311 6.04 -20.53 9.91
C LEU A 311 5.05 -21.27 9.01
N PRO A 312 3.72 -21.03 9.17
CA PRO A 312 2.71 -21.59 8.29
C PRO A 312 2.84 -21.02 6.88
N TRP A 313 2.68 -21.87 5.85
CA TRP A 313 2.71 -21.45 4.44
C TRP A 313 1.32 -21.60 3.81
N GLU A 314 0.53 -20.54 3.88
CA GLU A 314 -0.83 -20.48 3.38
C GLU A 314 -1.04 -19.17 2.57
N PRO A 315 -0.47 -19.09 1.35
CA PRO A 315 -0.53 -17.86 0.57
C PRO A 315 -1.96 -17.40 0.29
N GLN A 316 -2.20 -16.11 0.38
CA GLN A 316 -3.50 -15.46 0.15
C GLN A 316 -3.37 -14.33 -0.90
N ASP A 317 -4.47 -13.61 -1.09
CA ASP A 317 -4.53 -12.39 -1.89
C ASP A 317 -4.59 -11.18 -0.95
N PHE A 318 -3.77 -10.16 -1.21
CA PHE A 318 -3.86 -8.87 -0.54
C PHE A 318 -5.08 -8.11 -1.06
N ARG A 319 -5.97 -7.73 -0.16
CA ARG A 319 -7.32 -7.23 -0.52
C ARG A 319 -7.41 -5.72 -0.70
N SER A 320 -6.29 -5.02 -0.67
CA SER A 320 -6.21 -3.59 -0.94
C SER A 320 -5.36 -3.31 -2.18
N HIS A 321 -5.22 -2.03 -2.53
CA HIS A 321 -4.15 -1.56 -3.39
C HIS A 321 -2.93 -1.25 -2.52
N SER A 322 -1.77 -1.13 -3.14
CA SER A 322 -0.51 -0.69 -2.51
C SER A 322 0.51 -0.33 -3.60
N ASP A 323 1.70 0.09 -3.19
CA ASP A 323 2.85 0.25 -4.10
C ASP A 323 3.14 -1.03 -4.91
N GLY A 324 2.69 -2.19 -4.45
CA GLY A 324 2.76 -3.44 -5.21
C GLY A 324 2.13 -3.36 -6.60
N ASN A 325 1.04 -2.61 -6.79
CA ASN A 325 0.43 -2.40 -8.11
C ASN A 325 1.34 -1.58 -9.04
N VAL A 326 2.01 -0.55 -8.50
CA VAL A 326 2.95 0.29 -9.25
C VAL A 326 4.17 -0.52 -9.68
N LEU A 327 4.73 -1.30 -8.76
CA LEU A 327 5.86 -2.20 -9.02
C LEU A 327 5.50 -3.25 -10.09
N TRP A 328 4.32 -3.88 -9.98
CA TRP A 328 3.83 -4.82 -10.97
C TRP A 328 3.67 -4.20 -12.36
N ALA A 329 3.11 -3.00 -12.44
CA ALA A 329 2.96 -2.27 -13.71
C ALA A 329 4.31 -1.94 -14.36
N ALA A 330 5.37 -1.79 -13.55
CA ALA A 330 6.74 -1.59 -14.00
C ALA A 330 7.48 -2.90 -14.36
N GLY A 331 6.83 -4.07 -14.24
CA GLY A 331 7.40 -5.37 -14.60
C GLY A 331 8.12 -6.11 -13.46
N VAL A 332 7.99 -5.65 -12.23
CA VAL A 332 8.46 -6.34 -11.03
C VAL A 332 7.45 -7.40 -10.61
N ASP A 333 7.89 -8.50 -10.01
CA ASP A 333 7.01 -9.49 -9.33
C ASP A 333 7.01 -9.18 -7.80
N PRO A 334 6.09 -8.37 -7.25
CA PRO A 334 6.08 -7.99 -5.84
C PRO A 334 5.26 -8.96 -4.99
N ILE A 335 5.85 -9.46 -3.91
CA ILE A 335 5.16 -10.23 -2.86
C ILE A 335 4.80 -9.26 -1.74
N ILE A 336 3.53 -9.24 -1.33
CA ILE A 336 3.11 -8.44 -0.20
C ILE A 336 3.23 -9.28 1.06
N LEU A 337 3.97 -8.77 2.05
CA LEU A 337 4.28 -9.55 3.25
C LEU A 337 4.81 -8.66 4.36
N GLY A 338 4.06 -8.52 5.42
CA GLY A 338 4.50 -7.76 6.60
C GLY A 338 3.70 -8.05 7.86
N PRO A 339 4.13 -7.49 8.99
CA PRO A 339 3.44 -7.61 10.27
C PRO A 339 2.22 -6.70 10.32
N GLY A 340 1.28 -6.99 11.21
CA GLY A 340 0.05 -6.24 11.37
C GLY A 340 -1.08 -6.77 10.50
N ARG A 341 -2.27 -6.22 10.73
CA ARG A 341 -3.51 -6.63 10.05
C ARG A 341 -4.11 -5.46 9.30
N LEU A 342 -4.48 -5.69 8.05
CA LEU A 342 -5.14 -4.68 7.22
C LEU A 342 -6.46 -4.18 7.84
N GLU A 343 -7.16 -5.05 8.58
CA GLU A 343 -8.45 -4.73 9.19
C GLU A 343 -8.37 -3.64 10.28
N THR A 344 -7.19 -3.43 10.86
CA THR A 344 -6.97 -2.37 11.85
C THR A 344 -6.36 -1.10 11.26
N ALA A 345 -5.80 -1.19 10.05
CA ALA A 345 -5.25 -0.04 9.34
C ALA A 345 -6.31 1.05 9.14
N HIS A 346 -5.88 2.31 9.15
CA HIS A 346 -6.74 3.50 8.97
C HIS A 346 -7.87 3.65 10.02
N THR A 347 -7.74 3.00 11.19
CA THR A 347 -8.70 3.11 12.30
C THR A 347 -8.04 3.66 13.56
N ALA A 348 -8.85 4.07 14.53
CA ALA A 348 -8.35 4.51 15.84
C ALA A 348 -7.75 3.37 16.69
N GLU A 349 -8.06 2.13 16.34
CA GLU A 349 -7.61 0.90 16.99
C GLU A 349 -6.39 0.27 16.30
N GLU A 350 -5.72 1.02 15.41
CA GLU A 350 -4.56 0.52 14.68
C GLU A 350 -3.47 0.03 15.62
N SER A 351 -3.05 -1.22 15.42
CA SER A 351 -2.12 -1.91 16.31
C SER A 351 -1.44 -3.10 15.64
N VAL A 352 -0.33 -3.53 16.23
CA VAL A 352 0.41 -4.74 15.85
C VAL A 352 0.97 -5.44 17.10
N ASP A 353 1.05 -6.75 17.10
CA ASP A 353 1.78 -7.48 18.14
C ASP A 353 3.30 -7.34 17.88
N PHE A 354 4.04 -6.84 18.86
CA PHE A 354 5.47 -6.58 18.71
C PHE A 354 6.27 -7.88 18.42
N SER A 355 5.85 -8.99 18.98
CA SER A 355 6.43 -10.30 18.66
C SER A 355 6.34 -10.65 17.17
N GLN A 356 5.28 -10.18 16.48
CA GLN A 356 5.11 -10.34 15.05
C GLN A 356 6.08 -9.43 14.26
N VAL A 357 6.37 -8.23 14.76
CA VAL A 357 7.36 -7.33 14.16
C VAL A 357 8.77 -7.94 14.25
N VAL A 358 9.11 -8.55 15.39
CA VAL A 358 10.37 -9.30 15.56
C VAL A 358 10.43 -10.50 14.60
N GLN A 359 9.31 -11.20 14.43
CA GLN A 359 9.22 -12.32 13.49
C GLN A 359 9.41 -11.86 12.04
N ALA A 360 8.84 -10.69 11.65
CA ALA A 360 9.01 -10.08 10.34
C ALA A 360 10.49 -9.74 10.08
N ALA A 361 11.16 -9.09 11.02
CA ALA A 361 12.57 -8.76 10.91
C ALA A 361 13.44 -10.02 10.71
N ARG A 362 13.17 -11.10 11.45
CA ARG A 362 13.85 -12.39 11.28
C ARG A 362 13.57 -13.01 9.92
N LEU A 363 12.35 -12.92 9.44
CA LEU A 363 11.97 -13.45 8.13
C LEU A 363 12.68 -12.69 7.01
N TYR A 364 12.66 -11.35 7.03
CA TYR A 364 13.33 -10.51 6.04
C TYR A 364 14.84 -10.76 6.03
N LEU A 365 15.48 -10.84 7.20
CA LEU A 365 16.90 -11.18 7.34
C LEU A 365 17.23 -12.53 6.69
N ASN A 366 16.48 -13.59 7.03
CA ASN A 366 16.72 -14.92 6.48
C ASN A 366 16.42 -14.98 4.98
N PHE A 367 15.42 -14.22 4.52
CA PHE A 367 15.09 -14.16 3.11
C PHE A 367 16.19 -13.45 2.32
N ALA A 368 16.66 -12.27 2.78
CA ALA A 368 17.80 -11.58 2.19
C ALA A 368 19.05 -12.45 2.10
N LEU A 369 19.39 -13.16 3.17
CA LEU A 369 20.51 -14.11 3.20
C LEU A 369 20.35 -15.30 2.24
N SER A 370 19.13 -15.64 1.86
CA SER A 370 18.88 -16.71 0.89
C SER A 370 19.17 -16.30 -0.57
N ILE A 371 19.36 -14.99 -0.83
CA ILE A 371 19.65 -14.43 -2.15
C ILE A 371 21.18 -14.40 -2.40
N ASN A 372 21.83 -15.56 -2.37
CA ASN A 372 23.30 -15.68 -2.40
C ASN A 372 23.92 -15.81 -3.82
N ALA A 373 23.12 -15.83 -4.88
CA ALA A 373 23.61 -15.88 -6.26
C ALA A 373 22.64 -15.15 -7.17
N PRO A 374 23.14 -14.37 -8.15
CA PRO A 374 22.28 -13.70 -9.11
C PRO A 374 21.38 -14.73 -9.80
N PHE A 375 20.10 -14.44 -9.87
CA PHE A 375 19.18 -15.23 -10.67
C PHE A 375 19.59 -15.02 -12.14
N THR A 376 20.03 -16.10 -12.82
CA THR A 376 20.29 -16.00 -14.25
C THR A 376 19.01 -15.54 -14.96
N ARG A 377 19.01 -14.29 -15.42
CA ARG A 377 17.96 -13.77 -16.31
C ARG A 377 17.92 -14.69 -17.53
N LYS A 378 16.84 -15.44 -17.73
CA LYS A 378 16.59 -16.01 -19.05
C LYS A 378 16.12 -14.87 -19.95
N PRO A 379 16.71 -14.73 -21.16
CA PRO A 379 16.32 -13.73 -22.10
C PRO A 379 14.85 -13.82 -22.51
#